data_80b6ad7d257f16da3803a49275803ee1
#
_entry.id   80b6ad7d257f16da3803a49275803ee1
#
_cell.length_a   1.000
_cell.length_b   1.000
_cell.length_c   1.000
_cell.angle_alpha   90.00
_cell.angle_beta   90.00
_cell.angle_gamma   90.00
#
_symmetry.space_group_name_H-M   'P 1'
#
loop_
_entity.id
_entity.type
_entity.pdbx_description
1 polymer ?
#
loop_
_entity_poly.entity_id
_entity_poly.type
_entity_poly.pdbx_seq_one_letter_code
_entity_poly.pdbx_strand_id
1 'polypeptide(L)'
;SVFRYQQVGAEAEFVWHRERGLDAFYAVFLPGGFSYGDYLRCGAISRFSPVMREVIRHAERGGHVIGICNGFQILTESGLLPGALLRNASLKFVCRDVHLRVENAQTAFTSQYAQGQVLRIPVAHGEGNFY
;
A
#
# COMPACT_ATOMS: atom_id res chain seq x y z
N SER A 1 -2.54 -12.03 7.96
CA SER A 1 -2.55 -11.73 6.51
C SER A 1 -1.82 -12.79 5.69
N VAL A 2 -0.64 -13.30 6.10
CA VAL A 2 0.06 -14.40 5.40
C VAL A 2 -0.85 -15.61 5.24
N PHE A 3 -1.58 -15.99 6.26
CA PHE A 3 -2.53 -17.11 6.23
C PHE A 3 -3.59 -16.96 5.12
N ARG A 4 -4.05 -15.73 4.83
CA ARG A 4 -5.04 -15.52 3.76
C ARG A 4 -4.46 -15.68 2.35
N TYR A 5 -3.21 -15.34 2.13
CA TYR A 5 -2.55 -15.58 0.84
C TYR A 5 -2.37 -17.07 0.56
N GLN A 6 -2.04 -17.85 1.57
CA GLN A 6 -1.96 -19.30 1.48
C GLN A 6 -3.32 -19.94 1.09
N GLN A 7 -4.44 -19.38 1.55
CA GLN A 7 -5.78 -19.87 1.17
C GLN A 7 -6.12 -19.71 -0.32
N VAL A 8 -5.46 -18.79 -1.01
CA VAL A 8 -5.60 -18.61 -2.47
C VAL A 8 -4.48 -19.24 -3.26
N GLY A 9 -3.69 -20.13 -2.64
CA GLY A 9 -2.63 -20.90 -3.30
C GLY A 9 -1.31 -20.15 -3.48
N ALA A 10 -1.13 -18.99 -2.85
CA ALA A 10 0.12 -18.24 -2.89
C ALA A 10 1.03 -18.63 -1.73
N GLU A 11 2.30 -18.85 -1.99
CA GLU A 11 3.32 -18.87 -0.95
C GLU A 11 3.60 -17.44 -0.48
N ALA A 12 3.52 -17.21 0.81
CA ALA A 12 3.76 -15.89 1.38
C ALA A 12 4.59 -16.01 2.66
N GLU A 13 5.57 -15.13 2.78
CA GLU A 13 6.41 -15.02 3.96
C GLU A 13 6.54 -13.57 4.42
N PHE A 14 6.91 -13.39 5.68
CA PHE A 14 7.24 -12.09 6.22
C PHE A 14 8.71 -11.78 5.97
N VAL A 15 8.96 -10.60 5.39
CA VAL A 15 10.30 -10.04 5.28
C VAL A 15 10.42 -8.91 6.29
N TRP A 16 11.43 -8.99 7.13
CA TRP A 16 11.64 -8.00 8.18
C TRP A 16 12.30 -6.72 7.63
N HIS A 17 11.96 -5.56 8.17
CA HIS A 17 12.42 -4.27 7.66
C HIS A 17 13.95 -4.07 7.59
N ARG A 18 14.72 -4.92 8.25
CA ARG A 18 16.18 -4.92 8.22
C ARG A 18 16.79 -5.92 7.23
N GLU A 19 15.96 -6.78 6.67
CA GLU A 19 16.41 -7.77 5.71
C GLU A 19 16.67 -7.15 4.34
N ARG A 20 17.42 -7.86 3.53
CA ARG A 20 17.75 -7.50 2.15
C ARG A 20 17.48 -8.70 1.25
N GLY A 21 17.14 -8.42 0.00
CA GLY A 21 16.91 -9.43 -1.03
C GLY A 21 15.44 -9.77 -1.19
N LEU A 22 14.81 -9.10 -2.17
CA LEU A 22 13.44 -9.38 -2.61
C LEU A 22 13.41 -10.03 -4.00
N ASP A 23 14.55 -10.53 -4.48
CA ASP A 23 14.71 -11.01 -5.86
C ASP A 23 13.90 -12.28 -6.16
N ALA A 24 13.62 -13.09 -5.13
CA ALA A 24 12.85 -14.33 -5.25
C ALA A 24 11.33 -14.11 -5.23
N PHE A 25 10.86 -12.90 -4.93
CA PHE A 25 9.43 -12.64 -4.80
C PHE A 25 8.83 -12.11 -6.09
N TYR A 26 7.65 -12.61 -6.41
CA TYR A 26 6.84 -12.12 -7.54
C TYR A 26 6.12 -10.81 -7.20
N ALA A 27 5.65 -10.69 -5.97
CA ALA A 27 4.93 -9.51 -5.49
C ALA A 27 5.30 -9.18 -4.04
N VAL A 28 5.32 -7.90 -3.73
CA VAL A 28 5.56 -7.36 -2.40
C VAL A 28 4.31 -6.67 -1.88
N PHE A 29 3.91 -7.00 -0.65
CA PHE A 29 2.78 -6.37 0.03
C PHE A 29 3.29 -5.55 1.20
N LEU A 30 3.05 -4.25 1.16
CA LEU A 30 3.26 -3.35 2.29
C LEU A 30 1.95 -3.27 3.08
N PRO A 31 1.88 -3.88 4.26
CA PRO A 31 0.65 -3.93 5.03
C PRO A 31 0.33 -2.59 5.69
N GLY A 32 -0.90 -2.50 6.19
CA GLY A 32 -1.30 -1.45 7.11
C GLY A 32 -0.69 -1.64 8.49
N GLY A 33 -0.74 -0.59 9.28
CA GLY A 33 -0.30 -0.57 10.67
C GLY A 33 -0.10 0.87 11.13
N PHE A 34 -0.09 1.08 12.42
CA PHE A 34 0.25 2.36 13.02
C PHE A 34 1.72 2.33 13.42
N SER A 35 2.60 2.82 12.55
CA SER A 35 4.00 3.00 12.87
C SER A 35 4.21 4.42 13.40
N TYR A 36 4.79 4.54 14.59
CA TYR A 36 5.17 5.82 15.22
C TYR A 36 4.02 6.75 15.63
N GLY A 37 2.78 6.27 15.76
CA GLY A 37 1.61 7.10 16.04
C GLY A 37 1.29 8.09 14.90
N ASP A 38 0.19 8.83 15.03
CA ASP A 38 -0.26 9.81 14.02
C ASP A 38 0.48 11.16 14.09
N TYR A 39 1.64 11.22 14.75
CA TYR A 39 2.34 12.49 15.01
C TYR A 39 3.32 12.93 13.92
N LEU A 40 3.73 11.97 13.06
CA LEU A 40 4.58 12.22 11.90
C LEU A 40 3.92 11.57 10.69
N ARG A 41 4.19 12.07 9.48
CA ARG A 41 3.83 11.40 8.24
C ARG A 41 4.26 9.94 8.32
N CYS A 42 3.29 9.06 8.49
CA CYS A 42 3.53 7.66 8.86
C CYS A 42 4.45 6.90 7.88
N GLY A 43 4.47 7.33 6.61
CA GLY A 43 5.36 6.77 5.59
C GLY A 43 6.78 7.33 5.59
N ALA A 44 7.01 8.53 6.14
CA ALA A 44 8.26 9.27 5.96
C ALA A 44 9.48 8.57 6.61
N ILE A 45 9.31 7.91 7.74
CA ILE A 45 10.38 7.20 8.44
C ILE A 45 10.64 5.84 7.79
N SER A 46 9.58 5.15 7.39
CA SER A 46 9.67 3.80 6.80
C SER A 46 10.45 3.77 5.49
N ARG A 47 10.43 4.86 4.70
CA ARG A 47 11.18 4.95 3.44
C ARG A 47 12.69 4.80 3.60
N PHE A 48 13.23 5.06 4.78
CA PHE A 48 14.66 4.94 5.05
C PHE A 48 15.08 3.53 5.53
N SER A 49 14.13 2.61 5.72
CA SER A 49 14.47 1.24 6.11
C SER A 49 15.23 0.51 4.98
N PRO A 50 16.15 -0.40 5.32
CA PRO A 50 16.89 -1.17 4.32
C PRO A 50 15.99 -1.90 3.33
N VAL A 51 14.89 -2.50 3.79
CA VAL A 51 13.94 -3.23 2.95
C VAL A 51 13.25 -2.31 1.92
N MET A 52 13.03 -1.03 2.23
CA MET A 52 12.40 -0.11 1.27
C MET A 52 13.25 0.17 0.04
N ARG A 53 14.58 0.15 0.17
CA ARG A 53 15.48 0.21 -0.99
C ARG A 53 15.30 -1.01 -1.90
N GLU A 54 15.11 -2.18 -1.31
CA GLU A 54 14.84 -3.41 -2.07
C GLU A 54 13.46 -3.39 -2.71
N VAL A 55 12.44 -2.83 -2.03
CA VAL A 55 11.09 -2.64 -2.59
C VAL A 55 11.13 -1.70 -3.81
N ILE A 56 11.84 -0.58 -3.72
CA ILE A 56 12.01 0.35 -4.84
C ILE A 56 12.69 -0.37 -6.00
N ARG A 57 13.79 -1.07 -5.76
CA ARG A 57 14.52 -1.83 -6.77
C ARG A 57 13.65 -2.93 -7.39
N HIS A 58 12.83 -3.61 -6.60
CA HIS A 58 11.89 -4.62 -7.07
C HIS A 58 10.84 -3.99 -8.01
N ALA A 59 10.27 -2.85 -7.65
CA ALA A 59 9.32 -2.11 -8.49
C ALA A 59 9.97 -1.61 -9.80
N GLU A 60 11.19 -1.05 -9.74
CA GLU A 60 11.93 -0.57 -10.92
C GLU A 60 12.23 -1.68 -11.93
N ARG A 61 12.35 -2.91 -11.48
CA ARG A 61 12.50 -4.10 -12.34
C ARG A 61 11.17 -4.64 -12.88
N GLY A 62 10.05 -3.97 -12.61
CA GLY A 62 8.72 -4.39 -13.04
C GLY A 62 8.03 -5.37 -12.09
N GLY A 63 8.56 -5.60 -10.91
CA GLY A 63 7.93 -6.41 -9.87
C GLY A 63 6.66 -5.74 -9.32
N HIS A 64 5.70 -6.55 -8.90
CA HIS A 64 4.44 -6.05 -8.38
C HIS A 64 4.58 -5.60 -6.93
N VAL A 65 4.08 -4.40 -6.62
CA VAL A 65 4.05 -3.86 -5.25
C VAL A 65 2.65 -3.36 -4.93
N ILE A 66 2.13 -3.77 -3.78
CA ILE A 66 0.82 -3.33 -3.28
C ILE A 66 1.01 -2.69 -1.90
N GLY A 67 0.52 -1.48 -1.72
CA GLY A 67 0.45 -0.80 -0.43
C GLY A 67 -0.98 -0.71 0.08
N ILE A 68 -1.22 -1.16 1.31
CA ILE A 68 -2.54 -1.14 1.94
C ILE A 68 -2.49 -0.23 3.17
N CYS A 69 -3.40 0.74 3.27
CA CYS A 69 -3.48 1.69 4.38
C CYS A 69 -2.14 2.45 4.57
N ASN A 70 -1.43 2.25 5.67
CA ASN A 70 -0.09 2.83 5.88
C ASN A 70 0.91 2.41 4.79
N GLY A 71 0.78 1.22 4.22
CA GLY A 71 1.59 0.79 3.08
C GLY A 71 1.39 1.68 1.84
N PHE A 72 0.18 2.18 1.59
CA PHE A 72 -0.08 3.16 0.54
C PHE A 72 0.62 4.50 0.83
N GLN A 73 0.58 4.97 2.08
CA GLN A 73 1.33 6.16 2.52
C GLN A 73 2.83 6.00 2.28
N ILE A 74 3.38 4.82 2.58
CA ILE A 74 4.79 4.51 2.33
C ILE A 74 5.13 4.56 0.83
N LEU A 75 4.25 4.05 -0.04
CA LEU A 75 4.46 4.10 -1.49
C LEU A 75 4.48 5.52 -2.04
N THR A 76 3.61 6.41 -1.57
CA THR A 76 3.62 7.82 -1.96
C THR A 76 4.87 8.54 -1.42
N GLU A 77 5.24 8.35 -0.17
CA GLU A 77 6.43 8.95 0.44
C GLU A 77 7.75 8.44 -0.17
N SER A 78 7.77 7.22 -0.68
CA SER A 78 8.94 6.66 -1.38
C SER A 78 9.04 7.09 -2.85
N GLY A 79 8.04 7.77 -3.39
CA GLY A 79 7.97 8.18 -4.79
C GLY A 79 7.60 7.07 -5.78
N LEU A 80 7.24 5.87 -5.29
CA LEU A 80 6.75 4.78 -6.14
C LEU A 80 5.34 5.03 -6.67
N LEU A 81 4.57 5.84 -5.97
CA LEU A 81 3.30 6.38 -6.45
C LEU A 81 3.36 7.91 -6.44
N PRO A 82 2.73 8.57 -7.42
CA PRO A 82 2.62 10.03 -7.42
C PRO A 82 1.71 10.50 -6.28
N GLY A 83 1.82 11.78 -5.94
CA GLY A 83 0.95 12.41 -4.96
C GLY A 83 1.48 12.33 -3.53
N ALA A 84 0.67 12.82 -2.61
CA ALA A 84 0.94 12.79 -1.18
C ALA A 84 -0.36 12.62 -0.40
N LEU A 85 -0.25 12.04 0.79
CA LEU A 85 -1.35 11.97 1.74
C LEU A 85 -1.17 13.04 2.82
N LEU A 86 -2.19 13.86 2.99
CA LEU A 86 -2.25 14.91 3.98
C LEU A 86 -3.33 14.62 5.02
N ARG A 87 -3.33 15.40 6.09
CA ARG A 87 -4.40 15.35 7.08
C ARG A 87 -5.76 15.59 6.42
N ASN A 88 -6.77 14.88 6.92
CA ASN A 88 -8.14 15.10 6.50
C ASN A 88 -8.52 16.58 6.60
N ALA A 89 -9.19 17.11 5.59
CA ALA A 89 -9.62 18.52 5.58
C ALA A 89 -10.50 18.89 6.78
N SER A 90 -11.25 17.92 7.31
CA SER A 90 -12.05 18.09 8.53
C SER A 90 -11.24 18.06 9.82
N LEU A 91 -9.96 17.75 9.78
CA LEU A 91 -9.08 17.46 10.93
C LEU A 91 -9.59 16.35 11.86
N LYS A 92 -10.60 15.59 11.42
CA LYS A 92 -11.19 14.47 12.18
C LYS A 92 -10.80 13.15 11.57
N PHE A 93 -10.70 12.14 12.41
CA PHE A 93 -10.58 10.74 11.96
C PHE A 93 -11.83 10.31 11.20
N VAL A 94 -11.68 9.69 10.06
CA VAL A 94 -12.76 9.17 9.21
C VAL A 94 -12.75 7.66 9.28
N CYS A 95 -13.89 7.07 9.67
CA CYS A 95 -14.09 5.63 9.69
C CYS A 95 -15.46 5.34 9.07
N ARG A 96 -15.48 4.91 7.82
CA ARG A 96 -16.72 4.63 7.07
C ARG A 96 -16.44 3.83 5.80
N ASP A 97 -17.50 3.32 5.19
CA ASP A 97 -17.41 2.80 3.83
C ASP A 97 -17.40 3.95 2.82
N VAL A 98 -16.56 3.78 1.78
CA VAL A 98 -16.52 4.64 0.60
C VAL A 98 -16.76 3.82 -0.65
N HIS A 99 -17.13 4.48 -1.74
CA HIS A 99 -17.33 3.86 -3.03
C HIS A 99 -16.23 4.31 -3.98
N LEU A 100 -15.50 3.34 -4.52
CA LEU A 100 -14.43 3.56 -5.49
C LEU A 100 -14.88 3.05 -6.86
N ARG A 101 -14.67 3.82 -7.90
CA ARG A 101 -14.90 3.41 -9.27
C ARG A 101 -13.61 2.90 -9.90
N VAL A 102 -13.67 1.76 -10.56
CA VAL A 102 -12.54 1.20 -11.31
C VAL A 102 -12.36 2.01 -12.60
N GLU A 103 -11.37 2.86 -12.63
CA GLU A 103 -11.06 3.70 -13.80
C GLU A 103 -10.26 2.95 -14.87
N ASN A 104 -9.40 2.02 -14.46
CA ASN A 104 -8.60 1.20 -15.36
C ASN A 104 -8.69 -0.28 -14.94
N ALA A 105 -9.27 -1.11 -15.80
CA ALA A 105 -9.39 -2.55 -15.61
C ALA A 105 -8.27 -3.36 -16.30
N GLN A 106 -7.26 -2.69 -16.88
CA GLN A 106 -6.19 -3.34 -17.66
C GLN A 106 -4.88 -3.53 -16.88
N THR A 107 -4.91 -3.41 -15.56
CA THR A 107 -3.74 -3.63 -14.72
C THR A 107 -3.75 -5.03 -14.12
N ALA A 108 -2.60 -5.53 -13.68
CA ALA A 108 -2.49 -6.80 -12.96
C ALA A 108 -3.38 -6.85 -11.70
N PHE A 109 -3.67 -5.69 -11.10
CA PHE A 109 -4.46 -5.59 -9.87
C PHE A 109 -5.97 -5.41 -10.10
N THR A 110 -6.37 -5.01 -11.30
CA THR A 110 -7.76 -4.64 -11.59
C THR A 110 -8.39 -5.46 -12.72
N SER A 111 -7.64 -6.37 -13.36
CA SER A 111 -8.07 -7.15 -14.51
C SER A 111 -9.30 -8.05 -14.28
N GLN A 112 -9.64 -8.33 -13.02
CA GLN A 112 -10.81 -9.12 -12.63
C GLN A 112 -12.09 -8.25 -12.44
N TYR A 113 -11.97 -6.93 -12.57
CA TYR A 113 -13.07 -6.00 -12.46
C TYR A 113 -13.50 -5.46 -13.83
N ALA A 114 -14.76 -5.07 -13.96
CA ALA A 114 -15.20 -4.31 -15.12
C ALA A 114 -14.82 -2.83 -14.98
N GLN A 115 -14.47 -2.19 -16.09
CA GLN A 115 -14.25 -0.74 -16.09
C GLN A 115 -15.56 -0.02 -15.71
N GLY A 116 -15.46 0.96 -14.85
CA GLY A 116 -16.60 1.66 -14.28
C GLY A 116 -17.29 0.93 -13.12
N GLN A 117 -16.88 -0.30 -12.79
CA GLN A 117 -17.43 -1.02 -11.64
C GLN A 117 -17.19 -0.24 -10.35
N VAL A 118 -18.22 -0.18 -9.51
CA VAL A 118 -18.14 0.49 -8.21
C VAL A 118 -17.91 -0.54 -7.11
N LEU A 119 -16.87 -0.32 -6.34
CA LEU A 119 -16.47 -1.15 -5.19
C LEU A 119 -16.76 -0.39 -3.91
N ARG A 120 -17.35 -1.07 -2.92
CA ARG A 120 -17.51 -0.56 -1.56
C ARG A 120 -16.31 -1.01 -0.72
N ILE A 121 -15.56 -0.05 -0.19
CA ILE A 121 -14.33 -0.31 0.57
C ILE A 121 -14.38 0.47 1.88
N PRO A 122 -14.11 -0.17 3.04
CA PRO A 122 -13.99 0.52 4.31
C PRO A 122 -12.69 1.33 4.38
N VAL A 123 -12.77 2.54 4.90
CA VAL A 123 -11.61 3.38 5.21
C VAL A 123 -11.61 3.78 6.68
N ALA A 124 -10.41 3.90 7.25
CA ALA A 124 -10.19 4.35 8.62
C ALA A 124 -8.86 5.13 8.66
N HIS A 125 -8.94 6.45 8.68
CA HIS A 125 -7.74 7.29 8.55
C HIS A 125 -7.89 8.69 9.15
N GLY A 126 -6.79 9.25 9.64
CA GLY A 126 -6.63 10.66 9.97
C GLY A 126 -5.94 11.47 8.85
N GLU A 127 -5.23 10.77 7.97
CA GLU A 127 -4.46 11.30 6.83
C GLU A 127 -4.87 10.58 5.54
N GLY A 128 -6.03 10.88 5.01
CA GLY A 128 -6.55 10.28 3.77
C GLY A 128 -6.87 11.32 2.69
N ASN A 129 -6.39 12.55 2.86
CA ASN A 129 -6.53 13.61 1.86
C ASN A 129 -5.39 13.48 0.85
N PHE A 130 -5.69 12.94 -0.32
CA PHE A 130 -4.74 12.68 -1.39
C PHE A 130 -4.64 13.87 -2.34
N TYR A 131 -3.40 14.26 -2.69
CA TYR A 131 -3.05 15.30 -3.64
C TYR A 131 -2.17 14.78 -4.76
#